data_98cc64cf5bde8a2921b8905b5f0da64c
#
_entry.id   98cc64cf5bde8a2921b8905b5f0da64c
#
_cell.length_a   1.000
_cell.length_b   1.000
_cell.length_c   1.000
_cell.angle_alpha   90.00
_cell.angle_beta   90.00
_cell.angle_gamma   90.00
#
_symmetry.space_group_name_H-M   'P 1'
#
loop_
_entity.id
_entity.type
_entity.pdbx_description
1 polymer ?
#
loop_
_entity_poly.entity_id
_entity_poly.type
_entity_poly.pdbx_seq_one_letter_code
_entity_poly.pdbx_strand_id
1 'polypeptide(L)'
;MGGKWVELLKEIAPRVGSVNLMFNPTAATFIGAFRGSFKAAAVSLGIETNDAPVRDMHEIEHLISTSEPTSGVVMIPDAFTVTHQAEIAALAARYRVPVVSWSRSFAKLGGLISYGPVLVDEYRRAASYVDRVLKGEKPGELPVQTPVKFELVVNIKTARALELTVPDGLRALADEVIE
;
A
#
# COMPACT_ATOMS: atom_id res chain seq x y z
N MET A 1 -8.27 0.40 6.11
CA MET A 1 -7.03 0.08 5.37
C MET A 1 -5.95 1.13 5.58
N GLY A 2 -6.20 2.42 5.39
CA GLY A 2 -5.19 3.46 5.55
C GLY A 2 -4.41 3.41 6.86
N GLY A 3 -5.09 3.20 7.99
CA GLY A 3 -4.44 3.05 9.29
C GLY A 3 -3.50 1.84 9.36
N LYS A 4 -3.91 0.69 8.81
CA LYS A 4 -3.07 -0.52 8.83
C LYS A 4 -1.76 -0.34 8.08
N TRP A 5 -1.72 0.45 7.01
CA TRP A 5 -0.48 0.75 6.30
C TRP A 5 0.50 1.56 7.15
N VAL A 6 0.00 2.52 7.94
CA VAL A 6 0.84 3.31 8.86
C VAL A 6 1.38 2.44 9.99
N GLU A 7 0.54 1.57 10.57
CA GLU A 7 0.95 0.61 11.60
C GLU A 7 2.07 -0.32 11.10
N LEU A 8 1.87 -0.92 9.91
CA LEU A 8 2.87 -1.79 9.29
C LEU A 8 4.18 -1.07 8.96
N LEU A 9 4.07 0.18 8.49
CA LEU A 9 5.25 1.00 8.24
C LEU A 9 6.03 1.27 9.52
N LYS A 10 5.32 1.64 10.61
CA LYS A 10 5.96 1.89 11.91
C LYS A 10 6.57 0.63 12.51
N GLU A 11 5.92 -0.51 12.32
CA GLU A 11 6.38 -1.81 12.82
C GLU A 11 7.67 -2.26 12.12
N ILE A 12 7.73 -2.15 10.77
CA ILE A 12 8.91 -2.58 10.00
C ILE A 12 10.03 -1.53 10.01
N ALA A 13 9.71 -0.24 10.17
CA ALA A 13 10.64 0.87 10.21
C ALA A 13 10.39 1.76 11.45
N PRO A 14 10.80 1.31 12.66
CA PRO A 14 10.44 1.98 13.92
C PRO A 14 10.94 3.42 14.06
N ARG A 15 11.99 3.80 13.29
CA ARG A 15 12.53 5.16 13.30
C ARG A 15 11.71 6.16 12.49
N VAL A 16 10.68 5.71 11.74
CA VAL A 16 9.81 6.59 10.97
C VAL A 16 9.05 7.54 11.90
N GLY A 17 9.26 8.84 11.70
CA GLY A 17 8.60 9.94 12.41
C GLY A 17 7.65 10.74 11.52
N SER A 18 7.76 10.58 10.19
CA SER A 18 6.84 11.20 9.22
C SER A 18 6.46 10.22 8.12
N VAL A 19 5.25 10.37 7.56
CA VAL A 19 4.76 9.52 6.48
C VAL A 19 4.06 10.33 5.40
N ASN A 20 4.47 10.12 4.17
CA ASN A 20 3.91 10.73 2.98
C ASN A 20 2.85 9.80 2.38
N LEU A 21 1.61 10.29 2.25
CA LEU A 21 0.54 9.60 1.54
C LEU A 21 0.65 9.92 0.05
N MET A 22 1.25 9.02 -0.71
CA MET A 22 1.50 9.19 -2.14
C MET A 22 0.31 8.74 -2.98
N PHE A 23 -0.13 9.61 -3.89
CA PHE A 23 -1.24 9.35 -4.79
C PHE A 23 -1.19 10.23 -6.03
N ASN A 24 -1.78 9.76 -7.13
CA ASN A 24 -2.03 10.60 -8.29
C ASN A 24 -3.40 11.29 -8.14
N PRO A 25 -3.47 12.65 -8.10
CA PRO A 25 -4.71 13.37 -7.80
C PRO A 25 -5.80 13.23 -8.89
N THR A 26 -5.43 12.91 -10.12
CA THR A 26 -6.40 12.66 -11.20
C THR A 26 -6.94 11.23 -11.18
N ALA A 27 -6.15 10.26 -10.74
CA ALA A 27 -6.53 8.85 -10.69
C ALA A 27 -7.18 8.45 -9.36
N ALA A 28 -6.77 9.07 -8.24
CA ALA A 28 -7.20 8.74 -6.89
C ALA A 28 -8.31 9.67 -6.36
N THR A 29 -9.40 9.82 -7.09
CA THR A 29 -10.55 10.66 -6.68
C THR A 29 -11.19 10.21 -5.35
N PHE A 30 -10.95 8.96 -4.96
CA PHE A 30 -11.46 8.30 -3.75
C PHE A 30 -10.49 8.38 -2.54
N ILE A 31 -9.42 9.15 -2.60
CA ILE A 31 -8.41 9.26 -1.52
C ILE A 31 -9.03 9.57 -0.15
N GLY A 32 -10.17 10.27 -0.11
CA GLY A 32 -10.91 10.56 1.12
C GLY A 32 -11.26 9.32 1.94
N ALA A 33 -11.50 8.18 1.29
CA ALA A 33 -11.82 6.91 1.95
C ALA A 33 -10.65 6.36 2.80
N PHE A 34 -9.41 6.69 2.46
CA PHE A 34 -8.21 6.24 3.18
C PHE A 34 -7.68 7.29 4.15
N ARG A 35 -7.78 8.57 3.81
CA ARG A 35 -7.17 9.70 4.53
C ARG A 35 -7.57 9.78 6.00
N GLY A 36 -8.84 9.53 6.33
CA GLY A 36 -9.33 9.60 7.71
C GLY A 36 -8.65 8.57 8.62
N SER A 37 -8.68 7.29 8.23
CA SER A 37 -8.05 6.21 9.00
C SER A 37 -6.52 6.28 9.00
N PHE A 38 -5.91 6.78 7.91
CA PHE A 38 -4.48 7.04 7.80
C PHE A 38 -4.03 8.07 8.83
N LYS A 39 -4.67 9.24 8.87
CA LYS A 39 -4.34 10.31 9.83
C LYS A 39 -4.58 9.90 11.27
N ALA A 40 -5.69 9.22 11.56
CA ALA A 40 -5.99 8.75 12.92
C ALA A 40 -4.92 7.79 13.46
N ALA A 41 -4.48 6.83 12.65
CA ALA A 41 -3.41 5.91 13.04
C ALA A 41 -2.06 6.63 13.22
N ALA A 42 -1.73 7.55 12.34
CA ALA A 42 -0.48 8.32 12.44
C ALA A 42 -0.44 9.14 13.75
N VAL A 43 -1.52 9.82 14.09
CA VAL A 43 -1.64 10.57 15.36
C VAL A 43 -1.43 9.64 16.56
N SER A 44 -2.06 8.45 16.57
CA SER A 44 -1.93 7.50 17.69
C SER A 44 -0.50 6.94 17.84
N LEU A 45 0.28 6.94 16.76
CA LEU A 45 1.66 6.47 16.73
C LEU A 45 2.71 7.60 16.85
N GLY A 46 2.26 8.85 17.01
CA GLY A 46 3.16 10.00 17.06
C GLY A 46 3.90 10.27 15.74
N ILE A 47 3.26 9.99 14.61
CA ILE A 47 3.83 10.14 13.27
C ILE A 47 3.20 11.36 12.58
N GLU A 48 4.01 12.21 12.00
CA GLU A 48 3.55 13.32 11.17
C GLU A 48 3.07 12.80 9.81
N THR A 49 2.03 13.44 9.24
CA THR A 49 1.47 13.03 7.95
C THR A 49 1.50 14.15 6.94
N ASN A 50 1.92 13.83 5.72
CA ASN A 50 1.89 14.74 4.59
C ASN A 50 1.12 14.10 3.43
N ASP A 51 0.27 14.88 2.78
CA ASP A 51 -0.28 14.49 1.48
C ASP A 51 0.80 14.73 0.41
N ALA A 52 1.09 13.72 -0.38
CA ALA A 52 2.11 13.75 -1.43
C ALA A 52 1.48 13.45 -2.81
N PRO A 53 0.78 14.43 -3.41
CA PRO A 53 0.23 14.28 -4.74
C PRO A 53 1.36 14.22 -5.77
N VAL A 54 1.32 13.21 -6.65
CA VAL A 54 2.29 13.00 -7.74
C VAL A 54 1.57 12.80 -9.06
N ARG A 55 2.03 13.46 -10.12
CA ARG A 55 1.41 13.43 -11.46
C ARG A 55 2.23 12.65 -12.47
N ASP A 56 3.53 12.55 -12.24
CA ASP A 56 4.48 11.88 -13.12
C ASP A 56 5.62 11.22 -12.33
N MET A 57 6.48 10.50 -13.03
CA MET A 57 7.61 9.80 -12.41
C MET A 57 8.68 10.74 -11.88
N HIS A 58 8.82 11.93 -12.43
CA HIS A 58 9.76 12.94 -11.93
C HIS A 58 9.32 13.45 -10.54
N GLU A 59 8.02 13.71 -10.35
CA GLU A 59 7.48 14.09 -9.03
C GLU A 59 7.64 12.94 -8.01
N ILE A 60 7.50 11.67 -8.43
CA ILE A 60 7.76 10.51 -7.57
C ILE A 60 9.25 10.43 -7.18
N GLU A 61 10.16 10.55 -8.16
CA GLU A 61 11.59 10.54 -7.86
C GLU A 61 11.99 11.72 -6.96
N HIS A 62 11.44 12.89 -7.19
CA HIS A 62 11.66 14.04 -6.33
C HIS A 62 11.17 13.77 -4.89
N LEU A 63 9.94 13.29 -4.72
CA LEU A 63 9.40 12.93 -3.41
C LEU A 63 10.29 11.94 -2.67
N ILE A 64 10.71 10.87 -3.34
CA ILE A 64 11.51 9.79 -2.73
C ILE A 64 12.95 10.28 -2.46
N SER A 65 13.56 10.99 -3.40
CA SER A 65 14.97 11.44 -3.27
C SER A 65 15.17 12.54 -2.23
N THR A 66 14.13 13.33 -1.97
CA THR A 66 14.15 14.40 -0.96
C THR A 66 13.56 13.98 0.39
N SER A 67 13.14 12.73 0.52
CA SER A 67 12.63 12.18 1.78
C SER A 67 13.71 12.17 2.86
N GLU A 68 13.35 12.62 4.04
CA GLU A 68 14.26 12.57 5.20
C GLU A 68 14.52 11.11 5.64
N PRO A 69 15.63 10.83 6.32
CA PRO A 69 15.98 9.46 6.77
C PRO A 69 14.93 8.83 7.71
N THR A 70 14.09 9.65 8.33
CA THR A 70 12.99 9.22 9.21
C THR A 70 11.62 9.28 8.53
N SER A 71 11.59 9.45 7.23
CA SER A 71 10.35 9.47 6.45
C SER A 71 10.06 8.11 5.84
N GLY A 72 8.76 7.82 5.70
CA GLY A 72 8.27 6.70 4.92
C GLY A 72 7.18 7.11 3.94
N VAL A 73 6.81 6.21 3.05
CA VAL A 73 5.77 6.45 2.04
C VAL A 73 4.70 5.37 2.13
N VAL A 74 3.46 5.79 2.10
CA VAL A 74 2.30 4.90 1.87
C VAL A 74 1.75 5.20 0.48
N MET A 75 1.80 4.21 -0.38
CA MET A 75 1.29 4.27 -1.75
C MET A 75 -0.13 3.71 -1.79
N ILE A 76 -1.12 4.56 -2.09
CA ILE A 76 -2.52 4.13 -2.19
C ILE A 76 -2.83 3.48 -3.55
N PRO A 77 -3.97 2.74 -3.65
CA PRO A 77 -4.43 2.20 -4.93
C PRO A 77 -4.78 3.34 -5.90
N ASP A 78 -4.07 3.46 -7.00
CA ASP A 78 -4.48 4.24 -8.16
C ASP A 78 -3.83 3.67 -9.44
N ALA A 79 -4.43 3.96 -10.60
CA ALA A 79 -3.99 3.39 -11.87
C ALA A 79 -2.56 3.82 -12.26
N PHE A 80 -2.15 5.04 -11.90
CA PHE A 80 -0.82 5.56 -12.22
C PHE A 80 0.25 4.85 -11.40
N THR A 81 0.10 4.78 -10.07
CA THR A 81 1.07 4.11 -9.20
C THR A 81 1.14 2.60 -9.47
N VAL A 82 0.01 1.96 -9.84
CA VAL A 82 -0.01 0.54 -10.26
C VAL A 82 0.85 0.29 -11.49
N THR A 83 0.79 1.17 -12.48
CA THR A 83 1.56 1.02 -13.72
C THR A 83 3.07 1.14 -13.46
N HIS A 84 3.48 1.97 -12.49
CA HIS A 84 4.88 2.30 -12.21
C HIS A 84 5.47 1.60 -10.97
N GLN A 85 4.84 0.51 -10.49
CA GLN A 85 5.28 -0.17 -9.26
C GLN A 85 6.75 -0.61 -9.26
N ALA A 86 7.26 -1.11 -10.39
CA ALA A 86 8.65 -1.56 -10.49
C ALA A 86 9.64 -0.40 -10.36
N GLU A 87 9.35 0.70 -11.02
CA GLU A 87 10.18 1.91 -10.99
C GLU A 87 10.15 2.55 -9.60
N ILE A 88 8.97 2.62 -8.97
CA ILE A 88 8.81 3.10 -7.59
C ILE A 88 9.59 2.22 -6.61
N ALA A 89 9.53 0.90 -6.75
CA ALA A 89 10.30 -0.02 -5.89
C ALA A 89 11.81 0.18 -6.06
N ALA A 90 12.28 0.38 -7.30
CA ALA A 90 13.69 0.65 -7.58
C ALA A 90 14.16 2.00 -7.00
N LEU A 91 13.35 3.05 -7.10
CA LEU A 91 13.64 4.35 -6.49
C LEU A 91 13.66 4.24 -4.96
N ALA A 92 12.67 3.58 -4.37
CA ALA A 92 12.61 3.35 -2.92
C ALA A 92 13.86 2.64 -2.39
N ALA A 93 14.31 1.60 -3.10
CA ALA A 93 15.54 0.88 -2.76
C ALA A 93 16.79 1.76 -2.92
N ARG A 94 16.90 2.52 -4.01
CA ARG A 94 18.02 3.42 -4.31
C ARG A 94 18.21 4.49 -3.23
N TYR A 95 17.12 5.11 -2.81
CA TYR A 95 17.13 6.20 -1.82
C TYR A 95 16.88 5.73 -0.38
N ARG A 96 16.76 4.40 -0.18
CA ARG A 96 16.53 3.77 1.13
C ARG A 96 15.28 4.27 1.87
N VAL A 97 14.21 4.55 1.13
CA VAL A 97 12.94 4.99 1.69
C VAL A 97 12.01 3.80 1.88
N PRO A 98 11.50 3.53 3.09
CA PRO A 98 10.54 2.46 3.31
C PRO A 98 9.19 2.84 2.69
N VAL A 99 8.69 1.98 1.80
CA VAL A 99 7.41 2.16 1.10
C VAL A 99 6.48 0.99 1.44
N VAL A 100 5.27 1.31 1.89
CA VAL A 100 4.16 0.37 2.04
C VAL A 100 3.19 0.56 0.89
N SER A 101 2.77 -0.54 0.28
CA SER A 101 1.77 -0.55 -0.79
C SER A 101 0.58 -1.44 -0.43
N TRP A 102 -0.51 -1.26 -1.15
CA TRP A 102 -1.66 -2.14 -1.09
C TRP A 102 -1.50 -3.41 -1.94
N SER A 103 -0.60 -3.39 -2.91
CA SER A 103 -0.49 -4.40 -3.97
C SER A 103 0.61 -5.42 -3.69
N ARG A 104 0.24 -6.71 -3.66
CA ARG A 104 1.18 -7.83 -3.62
C ARG A 104 2.26 -7.75 -4.71
N SER A 105 1.89 -7.28 -5.91
CA SER A 105 2.82 -7.13 -7.03
C SER A 105 3.96 -6.19 -6.69
N PHE A 106 3.70 -5.13 -5.92
CA PHE A 106 4.75 -4.20 -5.48
C PHE A 106 5.85 -4.91 -4.68
N ALA A 107 5.50 -5.74 -3.70
CA ALA A 107 6.48 -6.49 -2.92
C ALA A 107 7.26 -7.48 -3.80
N LYS A 108 6.61 -8.13 -4.78
CA LYS A 108 7.25 -9.03 -5.74
C LYS A 108 8.20 -8.33 -6.71
N LEU A 109 7.94 -7.08 -7.03
CA LEU A 109 8.79 -6.23 -7.87
C LEU A 109 9.94 -5.55 -7.10
N GLY A 110 10.17 -5.95 -5.86
CA GLY A 110 11.27 -5.42 -5.04
C GLY A 110 10.84 -4.36 -4.01
N GLY A 111 9.55 -4.10 -3.86
CA GLY A 111 9.03 -3.25 -2.78
C GLY A 111 9.19 -3.90 -1.40
N LEU A 112 9.14 -3.12 -0.33
CA LEU A 112 9.41 -3.57 1.03
C LEU A 112 8.30 -4.44 1.59
N ILE A 113 7.06 -3.95 1.54
CA ILE A 113 5.91 -4.57 2.19
C ILE A 113 4.62 -4.18 1.48
N SER A 114 3.67 -5.09 1.43
CA SER A 114 2.33 -4.78 0.95
C SER A 114 1.26 -5.38 1.85
N TYR A 115 0.14 -4.65 1.98
CA TYR A 115 -1.06 -5.12 2.64
C TYR A 115 -2.30 -4.66 1.88
N GLY A 116 -3.03 -5.59 1.33
CA GLY A 116 -4.21 -5.28 0.51
C GLY A 116 -5.12 -6.47 0.27
N PRO A 117 -6.24 -6.27 -0.44
CA PRO A 117 -7.19 -7.32 -0.73
C PRO A 117 -6.59 -8.36 -1.67
N VAL A 118 -7.02 -9.62 -1.50
CA VAL A 118 -6.70 -10.71 -2.40
C VAL A 118 -7.55 -10.56 -3.67
N LEU A 119 -6.99 -9.95 -4.72
CA LEU A 119 -7.71 -9.62 -5.95
C LEU A 119 -8.39 -10.83 -6.61
N VAL A 120 -7.76 -12.00 -6.58
CA VAL A 120 -8.34 -13.24 -7.14
C VAL A 120 -9.66 -13.59 -6.43
N ASP A 121 -9.76 -13.36 -5.13
CA ASP A 121 -11.00 -13.58 -4.37
C ASP A 121 -12.08 -12.57 -4.79
N GLU A 122 -11.70 -11.30 -4.99
CA GLU A 122 -12.63 -10.27 -5.46
C GLU A 122 -13.21 -10.60 -6.84
N TYR A 123 -12.37 -11.00 -7.80
CA TYR A 123 -12.85 -11.42 -9.12
C TYR A 123 -13.73 -12.67 -9.05
N ARG A 124 -13.41 -13.65 -8.20
CA ARG A 124 -14.24 -14.86 -8.01
C ARG A 124 -15.62 -14.50 -7.46
N ARG A 125 -15.68 -13.56 -6.52
CA ARG A 125 -16.95 -13.07 -5.96
C ARG A 125 -17.74 -12.25 -6.98
N ALA A 126 -17.06 -11.40 -7.75
CA ALA A 126 -17.70 -10.66 -8.85
C ALA A 126 -18.35 -11.59 -9.88
N ALA A 127 -17.72 -12.73 -10.19
CA ALA A 127 -18.28 -13.72 -11.11
C ALA A 127 -19.65 -14.25 -10.64
N SER A 128 -19.88 -14.38 -9.32
CA SER A 128 -21.17 -14.79 -8.79
C SER A 128 -22.25 -13.74 -9.04
N TYR A 129 -21.89 -12.45 -9.05
CA TYR A 129 -22.83 -11.37 -9.39
C TYR A 129 -23.16 -11.34 -10.88
N VAL A 130 -22.14 -11.58 -11.72
CA VAL A 130 -22.36 -11.72 -13.16
C VAL A 130 -23.36 -12.84 -13.45
N ASP A 131 -23.20 -14.02 -12.84
CA ASP A 131 -24.14 -15.15 -13.00
C ASP A 131 -25.56 -14.78 -12.59
N ARG A 132 -25.75 -14.11 -11.45
CA ARG A 132 -27.07 -13.66 -10.97
C ARG A 132 -27.71 -12.65 -11.92
N VAL A 133 -26.94 -11.68 -12.41
CA VAL A 133 -27.44 -10.68 -13.40
C VAL A 133 -27.84 -11.35 -14.70
N LEU A 134 -27.05 -12.30 -15.21
CA LEU A 134 -27.37 -13.05 -16.41
C LEU A 134 -28.61 -13.93 -16.24
N LYS A 135 -28.95 -14.34 -15.03
CA LYS A 135 -30.18 -15.06 -14.68
C LYS A 135 -31.40 -14.13 -14.45
N GLY A 136 -31.24 -12.82 -14.66
CA GLY A 136 -32.31 -11.83 -14.61
C GLY A 136 -32.44 -11.06 -13.31
N GLU A 137 -31.51 -11.23 -12.35
CA GLU A 137 -31.51 -10.42 -11.13
C GLU A 137 -31.07 -8.98 -11.45
N LYS A 138 -31.72 -7.99 -10.87
CA LYS A 138 -31.40 -6.59 -11.14
C LYS A 138 -30.13 -6.16 -10.41
N PRO A 139 -29.14 -5.58 -11.08
CA PRO A 139 -27.89 -5.13 -10.45
C PRO A 139 -28.09 -4.21 -9.25
N GLY A 140 -29.11 -3.34 -9.30
CA GLY A 140 -29.43 -2.41 -8.19
C GLY A 140 -29.99 -3.07 -6.92
N GLU A 141 -30.42 -4.33 -6.99
CA GLU A 141 -30.91 -5.11 -5.86
C GLU A 141 -29.80 -5.96 -5.22
N LEU A 142 -28.63 -6.05 -5.87
CA LEU A 142 -27.49 -6.76 -5.35
C LEU A 142 -26.79 -5.96 -4.22
N PRO A 143 -26.48 -6.60 -3.06
CA PRO A 143 -25.83 -5.91 -1.96
C PRO A 143 -24.40 -5.52 -2.33
N VAL A 144 -23.99 -4.30 -1.96
CA VAL A 144 -22.58 -3.90 -2.07
C VAL A 144 -21.73 -4.76 -1.15
N GLN A 145 -20.67 -5.35 -1.70
CA GLN A 145 -19.71 -6.15 -0.94
C GLN A 145 -18.37 -5.43 -0.82
N THR A 146 -17.75 -5.54 0.35
CA THR A 146 -16.38 -5.11 0.59
C THR A 146 -15.44 -6.31 0.57
N PRO A 147 -14.14 -6.11 0.31
CA PRO A 147 -13.13 -7.15 0.47
C PRO A 147 -13.19 -7.79 1.86
N VAL A 148 -13.10 -9.11 1.91
CA VAL A 148 -13.10 -9.88 3.16
C VAL A 148 -11.78 -10.62 3.38
N LYS A 149 -10.98 -10.79 2.34
CA LYS A 149 -9.66 -11.41 2.41
C LYS A 149 -8.60 -10.38 2.09
N PHE A 150 -7.64 -10.26 2.99
CA PHE A 150 -6.48 -9.41 2.85
C PHE A 150 -5.24 -10.28 2.95
N GLU A 151 -4.17 -9.86 2.29
CA GLU A 151 -2.88 -10.52 2.37
C GLU A 151 -1.78 -9.52 2.76
N LEU A 152 -0.86 -10.00 3.59
CA LEU A 152 0.35 -9.32 4.00
C LEU A 152 1.54 -9.99 3.33
N VAL A 153 2.29 -9.24 2.52
CA VAL A 153 3.51 -9.75 1.89
C VAL A 153 4.70 -8.91 2.33
N VAL A 154 5.74 -9.55 2.82
CA VAL A 154 6.97 -8.92 3.31
C VAL A 154 8.15 -9.38 2.48
N ASN A 155 8.95 -8.43 1.96
CA ASN A 155 10.17 -8.72 1.24
C ASN A 155 11.39 -8.54 2.14
N ILE A 156 11.92 -9.64 2.65
CA ILE A 156 13.08 -9.66 3.56
C ILE A 156 14.35 -9.20 2.82
N LYS A 157 14.49 -9.55 1.54
CA LYS A 157 15.64 -9.10 0.74
C LYS A 157 15.68 -7.57 0.66
N THR A 158 14.54 -6.94 0.41
CA THR A 158 14.41 -5.48 0.38
C THR A 158 14.59 -4.88 1.77
N ALA A 159 14.02 -5.49 2.81
CA ALA A 159 14.24 -5.02 4.19
C ALA A 159 15.73 -4.97 4.56
N ARG A 160 16.49 -6.03 4.23
CA ARG A 160 17.93 -6.07 4.43
C ARG A 160 18.67 -4.97 3.65
N ALA A 161 18.28 -4.73 2.39
CA ALA A 161 18.88 -3.67 1.58
C ALA A 161 18.62 -2.26 2.14
N LEU A 162 17.49 -2.09 2.83
CA LEU A 162 17.12 -0.86 3.54
C LEU A 162 17.70 -0.80 4.99
N GLU A 163 18.50 -1.79 5.39
CA GLU A 163 19.04 -1.91 6.75
C GLU A 163 17.95 -2.02 7.83
N LEU A 164 16.80 -2.61 7.46
CA LEU A 164 15.66 -2.84 8.34
C LEU A 164 15.63 -4.31 8.81
N THR A 165 15.27 -4.50 10.08
CA THR A 165 15.03 -5.83 10.64
C THR A 165 13.53 -6.07 10.66
N VAL A 166 13.07 -7.13 9.99
CA VAL A 166 11.68 -7.54 10.04
C VAL A 166 11.39 -8.20 11.39
N PRO A 167 10.48 -7.65 12.21
CA PRO A 167 10.12 -8.26 13.49
C PRO A 167 9.56 -9.67 13.31
N ASP A 168 9.86 -10.57 14.23
CA ASP A 168 9.35 -11.96 14.20
C ASP A 168 7.83 -12.02 14.19
N GLY A 169 7.16 -11.13 14.94
CA GLY A 169 5.69 -11.00 14.94
C GLY A 169 5.15 -10.67 13.55
N LEU A 170 5.76 -9.71 12.85
CA LEU A 170 5.35 -9.32 11.50
C LEU A 170 5.62 -10.44 10.49
N ARG A 171 6.75 -11.15 10.65
CA ARG A 171 7.09 -12.29 9.80
C ARG A 171 6.11 -13.45 9.98
N ALA A 172 5.67 -13.71 11.22
CA ALA A 172 4.70 -14.76 11.53
C ALA A 172 3.30 -14.45 11.02
N LEU A 173 2.95 -13.16 10.92
CA LEU A 173 1.66 -12.70 10.41
C LEU A 173 1.60 -12.60 8.88
N ALA A 174 2.76 -12.65 8.20
CA ALA A 174 2.82 -12.54 6.75
C ALA A 174 2.25 -13.77 6.06
N ASP A 175 1.38 -13.56 5.08
CA ASP A 175 0.85 -14.62 4.22
C ASP A 175 1.91 -15.10 3.22
N GLU A 176 2.85 -14.20 2.85
CA GLU A 176 4.00 -14.51 2.00
C GLU A 176 5.24 -13.73 2.45
N VAL A 177 6.37 -14.43 2.51
CA VAL A 177 7.68 -13.85 2.80
C VAL A 177 8.57 -14.09 1.57
N ILE A 178 9.11 -13.00 1.00
CA ILE A 178 10.03 -13.04 -0.14
C ILE A 178 11.47 -12.95 0.40
N GLU A 179 12.29 -13.96 0.10
CA GLU A 179 13.69 -14.09 0.54
C GLU A 179 14.71 -13.79 -0.58
#